data_4c279d5caab902a4bd71e9b7e56ce3c4
#
_entry.id   4c279d5caab902a4bd71e9b7e56ce3c4
#
_cell.length_a   1.000
_cell.length_b   1.000
_cell.length_c   1.000
_cell.angle_alpha   90.00
_cell.angle_beta   90.00
_cell.angle_gamma   90.00
#
_symmetry.space_group_name_H-M   'P 1'
#
loop_
_entity.id
_entity.type
_entity.pdbx_description
1 polymer ?
#
loop_
_entity_poly.entity_id
_entity_poly.type
_entity_poly.pdbx_seq_one_letter_code
_entity_poly.pdbx_strand_id
1 'polypeptide(L)'
;MRKTFIHLLWAMLVVVVLGCVGAFWAISEGKIGYMPPIEDLQNPINRFATQIFSADGKVMGTWNYNKENRVCVDYNDLSPNIVKALVATEDVRFYDHSGIDFFALGRAVIKRGLLGQVNAGGGSTSTQQLAKQLYSGKAHSVM
;
A
#
# COMPACT_ATOMS: atom_id res chain seq x y z
N MET A 1 -16.33 23.07 -37.97
CA MET A 1 -16.84 22.05 -37.04
C MET A 1 -15.77 21.05 -36.57
N ARG A 2 -15.05 20.34 -37.47
CA ARG A 2 -14.04 19.32 -37.04
C ARG A 2 -12.85 19.89 -36.25
N LYS A 3 -12.32 21.07 -36.67
CA LYS A 3 -11.19 21.73 -35.94
C LYS A 3 -11.59 22.25 -34.56
N THR A 4 -12.75 22.86 -34.46
CA THR A 4 -13.27 23.34 -33.14
C THR A 4 -13.53 22.22 -32.16
N PHE A 5 -14.01 21.06 -32.62
CA PHE A 5 -14.18 19.86 -31.81
C PHE A 5 -12.85 19.31 -31.31
N ILE A 6 -11.80 19.28 -32.14
CA ILE A 6 -10.46 18.86 -31.77
C ILE A 6 -9.86 19.81 -30.69
N HIS A 7 -10.02 21.12 -30.88
CA HIS A 7 -9.55 22.09 -29.88
C HIS A 7 -10.28 21.96 -28.54
N LEU A 8 -11.58 21.68 -28.53
CA LEU A 8 -12.36 21.40 -27.33
C LEU A 8 -11.86 20.13 -26.61
N LEU A 9 -11.58 19.07 -27.34
CA LEU A 9 -10.99 17.83 -26.78
C LEU A 9 -9.62 18.08 -26.12
N TRP A 10 -8.75 18.83 -26.81
CA TRP A 10 -7.45 19.21 -26.25
C TRP A 10 -7.58 20.10 -25.02
N ALA A 11 -8.48 21.08 -25.04
CA ALA A 11 -8.75 21.93 -23.88
C ALA A 11 -9.25 21.10 -22.69
N MET A 12 -10.18 20.18 -22.91
CA MET A 12 -10.67 19.28 -21.86
C MET A 12 -9.55 18.39 -21.30
N LEU A 13 -8.70 17.82 -22.17
CA LEU A 13 -7.54 17.04 -21.73
C LEU A 13 -6.59 17.86 -20.86
N VAL A 14 -6.27 19.07 -21.27
CA VAL A 14 -5.40 19.98 -20.49
C VAL A 14 -6.01 20.29 -19.12
N VAL A 15 -7.32 20.57 -19.05
CA VAL A 15 -8.02 20.84 -17.78
C VAL A 15 -7.94 19.61 -16.87
N VAL A 16 -8.15 18.41 -17.38
CA VAL A 16 -8.05 17.17 -16.60
C VAL A 16 -6.63 16.96 -16.09
N VAL A 17 -5.61 17.15 -16.92
CA VAL A 17 -4.21 17.01 -16.54
C VAL A 17 -3.84 18.02 -15.45
N LEU A 18 -4.21 19.30 -15.62
CA LEU A 18 -3.97 20.33 -14.61
C LEU A 18 -4.70 20.05 -13.30
N GLY A 19 -5.93 19.53 -13.37
CA GLY A 19 -6.69 19.09 -12.21
C GLY A 19 -6.00 17.97 -11.45
N CYS A 20 -5.49 16.95 -12.16
CA CYS A 20 -4.72 15.88 -11.57
C CYS A 20 -3.44 16.38 -10.91
N VAL A 21 -2.66 17.22 -11.61
CA VAL A 21 -1.43 17.81 -11.05
C VAL A 21 -1.73 18.63 -9.81
N GLY A 22 -2.78 19.46 -9.84
CA GLY A 22 -3.22 20.24 -8.68
C GLY A 22 -3.65 19.38 -7.51
N ALA A 23 -4.36 18.29 -7.76
CA ALA A 23 -4.76 17.34 -6.73
C ALA A 23 -3.52 16.66 -6.10
N PHE A 24 -2.58 16.18 -6.92
CA PHE A 24 -1.32 15.61 -6.42
C PHE A 24 -0.51 16.61 -5.59
N TRP A 25 -0.42 17.85 -6.06
CA TRP A 25 0.25 18.90 -5.29
C TRP A 25 -0.43 19.18 -3.95
N ALA A 26 -1.75 19.26 -3.93
CA ALA A 26 -2.51 19.48 -2.69
C ALA A 26 -2.38 18.31 -1.70
N ILE A 27 -2.27 17.07 -2.19
CA ILE A 27 -2.00 15.90 -1.37
C ILE A 27 -0.56 15.94 -0.81
N SER A 28 0.43 16.29 -1.64
CA SER A 28 1.84 16.37 -1.21
C SER A 28 2.06 17.45 -0.14
N GLU A 29 1.30 18.54 -0.17
CA GLU A 29 1.30 19.59 0.85
C GLU A 29 0.46 19.25 2.09
N GLY A 30 -0.11 18.04 2.15
CA GLY A 30 -0.97 17.61 3.26
C GLY A 30 -2.30 18.38 3.39
N LYS A 31 -2.70 19.13 2.35
CA LYS A 31 -3.99 19.86 2.35
C LYS A 31 -5.18 18.96 2.13
N ILE A 32 -4.97 17.82 1.50
CA ILE A 32 -5.99 16.79 1.25
C ILE A 32 -5.48 15.46 1.84
N GLY A 33 -6.09 15.04 2.93
CA GLY A 33 -5.71 13.82 3.63
C GLY A 33 -4.51 14.00 4.57
N TYR A 34 -4.35 13.05 5.49
CA TYR A 34 -3.22 12.99 6.40
C TYR A 34 -2.07 12.22 5.74
N MET A 35 -0.94 12.88 5.58
CA MET A 35 0.30 12.24 5.14
C MET A 35 1.28 12.23 6.33
N PRO A 36 1.54 11.07 6.94
CA PRO A 36 2.49 11.00 8.06
C PRO A 36 3.90 11.35 7.59
N PRO A 37 4.72 11.97 8.44
CA PRO A 37 6.11 12.26 8.14
C PRO A 37 6.89 10.96 7.89
N ILE A 38 7.94 11.05 7.09
CA ILE A 38 8.78 9.89 6.71
C ILE A 38 9.41 9.24 7.94
N GLU A 39 9.72 10.03 8.96
CA GLU A 39 10.29 9.57 10.23
C GLU A 39 9.39 8.55 10.94
N ASP A 40 8.08 8.73 10.87
CA ASP A 40 7.08 7.80 11.42
C ASP A 40 7.05 6.45 10.68
N LEU A 41 7.46 6.46 9.41
CA LEU A 41 7.56 5.24 8.59
C LEU A 41 8.88 4.50 8.81
N GLN A 42 9.96 5.24 9.07
CA GLN A 42 11.27 4.67 9.39
C GLN A 42 11.29 4.00 10.76
N ASN A 43 10.51 4.53 11.71
CA ASN A 43 10.37 3.99 13.05
C ASN A 43 8.89 3.71 13.35
N PRO A 44 8.28 2.71 12.71
CA PRO A 44 6.89 2.37 12.98
C PRO A 44 6.78 1.95 14.45
N ILE A 45 5.76 2.47 15.16
CA ILE A 45 5.43 2.00 16.52
C ILE A 45 4.94 0.55 16.39
N ASN A 46 5.88 -0.35 16.43
CA ASN A 46 5.61 -1.77 16.36
C ASN A 46 5.11 -2.23 17.74
N ARG A 47 3.85 -2.63 17.81
CA ARG A 47 3.27 -3.26 18.99
C ARG A 47 3.63 -4.74 18.96
N PHE A 48 4.89 -5.04 19.31
CA PHE A 48 5.34 -6.42 19.42
C PHE A 48 4.81 -7.06 20.72
N ALA A 49 4.69 -8.38 20.68
CA ALA A 49 4.50 -9.17 21.89
C ALA A 49 5.78 -9.11 22.74
N THR A 50 5.64 -8.84 24.03
CA THR A 50 6.75 -8.91 24.96
C THR A 50 6.98 -10.36 25.34
N GLN A 51 8.16 -10.90 25.08
CA GLN A 51 8.54 -12.24 25.53
C GLN A 51 9.02 -12.19 26.98
N ILE A 52 8.52 -13.11 27.80
CA ILE A 52 8.89 -13.29 29.19
C ILE A 52 9.83 -14.51 29.26
N PHE A 53 11.03 -14.29 29.76
CA PHE A 53 12.03 -15.33 29.89
C PHE A 53 12.22 -15.72 31.35
N SER A 54 12.49 -16.99 31.62
CA SER A 54 12.95 -17.49 32.91
C SER A 54 14.43 -17.15 33.13
N ALA A 55 14.91 -17.32 34.35
CA ALA A 55 16.30 -17.04 34.68
C ALA A 55 17.32 -17.90 33.90
N ASP A 56 16.90 -19.05 33.40
CA ASP A 56 17.69 -19.94 32.52
C ASP A 56 17.54 -19.62 31.03
N GLY A 57 16.91 -18.49 30.68
CA GLY A 57 16.77 -18.01 29.30
C GLY A 57 15.69 -18.68 28.47
N LYS A 58 14.85 -19.53 29.08
CA LYS A 58 13.73 -20.15 28.37
C LYS A 58 12.52 -19.23 28.27
N VAL A 59 11.83 -19.25 27.14
CA VAL A 59 10.59 -18.50 26.98
C VAL A 59 9.50 -19.09 27.85
N MET A 60 9.03 -18.33 28.85
CA MET A 60 7.92 -18.69 29.72
C MET A 60 6.56 -18.37 29.12
N GLY A 61 6.50 -17.33 28.29
CA GLY A 61 5.26 -16.88 27.67
C GLY A 61 5.44 -15.57 26.92
N THR A 62 4.35 -15.12 26.29
CA THR A 62 4.29 -13.84 25.59
C THR A 62 3.16 -13.00 26.17
N TRP A 63 3.46 -11.75 26.46
CA TRP A 63 2.47 -10.76 26.85
C TRP A 63 2.06 -9.91 25.65
N ASN A 64 0.79 -9.95 25.28
CA ASN A 64 0.24 -9.21 24.15
C ASN A 64 -0.70 -8.12 24.63
N TYR A 65 -0.52 -6.90 24.16
CA TYR A 65 -1.47 -5.81 24.41
C TYR A 65 -2.75 -5.99 23.56
N ASN A 66 -2.61 -6.55 22.36
CA ASN A 66 -3.70 -6.91 21.46
C ASN A 66 -3.69 -8.43 21.23
N LYS A 67 -4.77 -8.97 20.69
CA LYS A 67 -4.89 -10.40 20.31
C LYS A 67 -3.87 -10.87 19.26
N GLU A 68 -2.98 -9.98 18.79
CA GLU A 68 -1.97 -10.26 17.79
C GLU A 68 -0.63 -10.61 18.46
N ASN A 69 -0.24 -11.87 18.33
CA ASN A 69 1.03 -12.37 18.86
C ASN A 69 2.12 -12.21 17.78
N ARG A 70 2.69 -11.01 17.67
CA ARG A 70 3.74 -10.71 16.69
C ARG A 70 5.12 -10.74 17.36
N VAL A 71 5.96 -11.65 16.90
CA VAL A 71 7.38 -11.70 17.25
C VAL A 71 8.17 -11.18 16.06
N CYS A 72 9.04 -10.20 16.30
CA CYS A 72 9.93 -9.69 15.27
C CYS A 72 11.08 -10.66 15.03
N VAL A 73 11.38 -10.91 13.78
CA VAL A 73 12.55 -11.68 13.34
C VAL A 73 13.29 -10.88 12.28
N ASP A 74 14.60 -11.03 12.22
CA ASP A 74 15.39 -10.36 11.18
C ASP A 74 15.16 -11.01 9.82
N TYR A 75 15.36 -10.22 8.76
CA TYR A 75 15.19 -10.71 7.38
C TYR A 75 16.06 -11.94 7.09
N ASN A 76 17.26 -11.99 7.66
CA ASN A 76 18.22 -13.09 7.47
C ASN A 76 17.77 -14.40 8.14
N ASP A 77 16.87 -14.31 9.13
CA ASP A 77 16.30 -15.47 9.81
C ASP A 77 15.09 -16.04 9.07
N LEU A 78 14.60 -15.34 8.04
CA LEU A 78 13.50 -15.79 7.22
C LEU A 78 13.96 -16.83 6.18
N SER A 79 13.16 -17.87 6.02
CA SER A 79 13.38 -18.78 4.90
C SER A 79 13.18 -18.03 3.56
N PRO A 80 14.10 -18.17 2.60
CA PRO A 80 13.94 -17.57 1.27
C PRO A 80 12.67 -18.03 0.54
N ASN A 81 12.13 -19.19 0.93
CA ASN A 81 10.87 -19.69 0.38
C ASN A 81 9.67 -18.89 0.84
N ILE A 82 9.69 -18.30 2.06
CA ILE A 82 8.61 -17.43 2.55
C ILE A 82 8.54 -16.17 1.69
N VAL A 83 9.68 -15.53 1.43
CA VAL A 83 9.75 -14.33 0.59
C VAL A 83 9.25 -14.63 -0.83
N LYS A 84 9.71 -15.73 -1.43
CA LYS A 84 9.27 -16.15 -2.77
C LYS A 84 7.77 -16.46 -2.80
N ALA A 85 7.24 -17.13 -1.79
CA ALA A 85 5.82 -17.44 -1.69
C ALA A 85 4.99 -16.16 -1.56
N LEU A 86 5.41 -15.21 -0.73
CA LEU A 86 4.74 -13.93 -0.57
C LEU A 86 4.68 -13.16 -1.89
N VAL A 87 5.81 -13.01 -2.57
CA VAL A 87 5.88 -12.33 -3.88
C VAL A 87 5.02 -13.06 -4.92
N ALA A 88 5.06 -14.38 -4.97
CA ALA A 88 4.28 -15.16 -5.94
C ALA A 88 2.77 -15.07 -5.71
N THR A 89 2.31 -14.90 -4.46
CA THR A 89 0.89 -14.86 -4.12
C THR A 89 0.30 -13.46 -4.16
N GLU A 90 1.03 -12.46 -3.64
CA GLU A 90 0.51 -11.10 -3.50
C GLU A 90 0.83 -10.22 -4.71
N ASP A 91 2.03 -10.36 -5.27
CA ASP A 91 2.51 -9.45 -6.30
C ASP A 91 3.61 -10.10 -7.15
N VAL A 92 3.21 -10.95 -8.08
CA VAL A 92 4.13 -11.73 -8.91
C VAL A 92 5.14 -10.89 -9.70
N ARG A 93 4.84 -9.60 -9.93
CA ARG A 93 5.70 -8.64 -10.63
C ARG A 93 6.30 -7.58 -9.69
N PHE A 94 6.43 -7.90 -8.41
CA PHE A 94 6.95 -7.00 -7.39
C PHE A 94 8.28 -6.32 -7.77
N TYR A 95 9.16 -7.05 -8.45
CA TYR A 95 10.47 -6.55 -8.87
C TYR A 95 10.46 -5.80 -10.22
N ASP A 96 9.32 -5.80 -10.93
CA ASP A 96 9.21 -5.20 -12.26
C ASP A 96 8.64 -3.77 -12.22
N HIS A 97 8.16 -3.32 -11.05
CA HIS A 97 7.57 -1.99 -10.87
C HIS A 97 8.06 -1.28 -9.60
N SER A 98 7.93 0.04 -9.56
CA SER A 98 8.36 0.91 -8.45
C SER A 98 7.26 1.20 -7.42
N GLY A 99 6.34 0.29 -7.19
CA GLY A 99 5.25 0.44 -6.22
C GLY A 99 3.84 0.43 -6.82
N ILE A 100 3.67 0.87 -8.06
CA ILE A 100 2.40 0.80 -8.79
C ILE A 100 2.61 -0.05 -10.04
N ASP A 101 1.83 -1.12 -10.15
CA ASP A 101 1.79 -1.96 -11.34
C ASP A 101 0.70 -1.46 -12.30
N PHE A 102 1.10 -0.62 -13.26
CA PHE A 102 0.17 -0.06 -14.24
C PHE A 102 -0.47 -1.12 -15.15
N PHE A 103 0.20 -2.23 -15.37
CA PHE A 103 -0.36 -3.33 -16.16
C PHE A 103 -1.46 -4.08 -15.39
N ALA A 104 -1.23 -4.36 -14.09
CA ALA A 104 -2.26 -4.96 -13.24
C ALA A 104 -3.46 -4.01 -13.09
N LEU A 105 -3.20 -2.71 -12.93
CA LEU A 105 -4.22 -1.68 -12.83
C LEU A 105 -5.05 -1.62 -14.13
N GLY A 106 -4.41 -1.55 -15.29
CA GLY A 106 -5.09 -1.57 -16.60
C GLY A 106 -5.93 -2.82 -16.79
N ARG A 107 -5.38 -3.99 -16.46
CA ARG A 107 -6.11 -5.26 -16.49
C ARG A 107 -7.33 -5.24 -15.57
N ALA A 108 -7.19 -4.72 -14.35
CA ALA A 108 -8.29 -4.64 -13.39
C ALA A 108 -9.40 -3.69 -13.87
N VAL A 109 -9.04 -2.54 -14.44
CA VAL A 109 -10.00 -1.59 -15.03
C VAL A 109 -10.77 -2.23 -16.18
N ILE A 110 -10.08 -2.91 -17.10
CA ILE A 110 -10.73 -3.56 -18.26
C ILE A 110 -11.64 -4.70 -17.77
N LYS A 111 -11.14 -5.60 -16.95
CA LYS A 111 -11.91 -6.77 -16.50
C LYS A 111 -13.08 -6.40 -15.60
N ARG A 112 -12.89 -5.49 -14.66
CA ARG A 112 -13.94 -5.05 -13.74
C ARG A 112 -14.88 -4.03 -14.36
N GLY A 113 -14.31 -3.00 -15.01
CA GLY A 113 -15.07 -1.88 -15.54
C GLY A 113 -15.83 -2.22 -16.83
N LEU A 114 -15.17 -2.90 -17.78
CA LEU A 114 -15.78 -3.19 -19.09
C LEU A 114 -16.44 -4.57 -19.14
N LEU A 115 -15.87 -5.59 -18.51
CA LEU A 115 -16.37 -6.96 -18.59
C LEU A 115 -17.22 -7.37 -17.36
N GLY A 116 -17.38 -6.50 -16.37
CA GLY A 116 -18.20 -6.76 -15.20
C GLY A 116 -17.72 -7.94 -14.32
N GLN A 117 -16.47 -8.39 -14.51
CA GLN A 117 -15.92 -9.55 -13.78
C GLN A 117 -15.48 -9.13 -12.37
N VAL A 118 -16.37 -9.27 -11.39
CA VAL A 118 -16.12 -8.90 -9.98
C VAL A 118 -14.96 -9.71 -9.36
N ASN A 119 -14.77 -10.96 -9.80
CA ASN A 119 -13.75 -11.88 -9.28
C ASN A 119 -12.40 -11.81 -10.04
N ALA A 120 -12.21 -10.83 -10.89
CA ALA A 120 -11.00 -10.68 -11.71
C ALA A 120 -9.81 -10.09 -10.94
N GLY A 121 -9.37 -10.69 -9.86
CA GLY A 121 -8.17 -10.31 -9.10
C GLY A 121 -8.00 -8.79 -8.85
N GLY A 122 -7.35 -8.40 -7.78
CA GLY A 122 -7.05 -6.99 -7.48
C GLY A 122 -5.96 -6.42 -8.41
N GLY A 123 -5.96 -5.10 -8.61
CA GLY A 123 -4.86 -4.36 -9.25
C GLY A 123 -3.92 -3.71 -8.22
N SER A 124 -4.08 -4.00 -6.91
CA SER A 124 -3.23 -3.42 -5.89
C SER A 124 -1.95 -4.24 -5.70
N THR A 125 -0.83 -3.55 -5.60
CA THR A 125 0.48 -4.14 -5.34
C THR A 125 0.71 -4.33 -3.84
N SER A 126 1.69 -5.16 -3.46
CA SER A 126 2.12 -5.34 -2.05
C SER A 126 2.54 -4.00 -1.43
N THR A 127 3.20 -3.13 -2.17
CA THR A 127 3.58 -1.78 -1.73
C THR A 127 2.36 -0.92 -1.41
N GLN A 128 1.33 -0.95 -2.24
CA GLN A 128 0.08 -0.22 -2.00
C GLN A 128 -0.68 -0.76 -0.78
N GLN A 129 -0.69 -2.09 -0.60
CA GLN A 129 -1.30 -2.72 0.58
C GLN A 129 -0.58 -2.31 1.86
N LEU A 130 0.77 -2.33 1.85
CA LEU A 130 1.58 -1.90 2.99
C LEU A 130 1.32 -0.42 3.31
N ALA A 131 1.36 0.46 2.30
CA ALA A 131 1.04 1.87 2.48
C ALA A 131 -0.35 2.06 3.10
N LYS A 132 -1.36 1.36 2.60
CA LYS A 132 -2.71 1.40 3.17
C LYS A 132 -2.72 1.00 4.65
N GLN A 133 -2.02 -0.05 5.05
CA GLN A 133 -1.96 -0.49 6.45
C GLN A 133 -1.25 0.53 7.35
N LEU A 134 -0.15 1.12 6.89
CA LEU A 134 0.62 2.10 7.64
C LEU A 134 -0.13 3.43 7.81
N TYR A 135 -0.84 3.88 6.77
CA TYR A 135 -1.50 5.19 6.75
C TYR A 135 -2.95 5.15 7.23
N SER A 136 -3.73 4.12 6.91
CA SER A 136 -5.15 4.08 7.27
C SER A 136 -5.40 3.78 8.75
N GLY A 137 -4.48 3.11 9.43
CA GLY A 137 -4.59 2.80 10.85
C GLY A 137 -4.53 4.02 11.78
N LYS A 138 -3.91 5.12 11.32
CA LYS A 138 -3.79 6.36 12.12
C LYS A 138 -4.98 7.32 11.91
N ALA A 139 -5.63 7.28 10.76
CA ALA A 139 -6.79 8.14 10.47
C ALA A 139 -8.02 7.84 11.36
N HIS A 140 -8.12 6.62 11.89
CA HIS A 140 -9.23 6.21 12.77
C HIS A 140 -8.98 6.51 14.26
N SER A 141 -7.78 6.94 14.65
CA SER A 141 -7.41 7.22 16.05
C SER A 141 -7.50 8.71 16.43
N VAL A 142 -7.98 9.57 15.54
CA VAL A 142 -8.06 11.03 15.74
C VAL A 142 -9.52 11.53 15.81
N MET A 143 -10.51 10.61 15.95
CA MET A 143 -11.88 10.97 16.28
C MET A 143 -12.23 10.53 17.69
#